data_9970b796b12862412ea9c4e1108d1a93
#
_entry.id   9970b796b12862412ea9c4e1108d1a93
#
_cell.length_a   1.000
_cell.length_b   1.000
_cell.length_c   1.000
_cell.angle_alpha   90.00
_cell.angle_beta   90.00
_cell.angle_gamma   90.00
#
_symmetry.space_group_name_H-M   'P 1'
#
loop_
_entity.id
_entity.type
_entity.pdbx_description
1 polymer ?
#
loop_
_entity_poly.entity_id
_entity_poly.type
_entity_poly.pdbx_seq_one_letter_code
_entity_poly.pdbx_strand_id
1 'polypeptide(L)' 'MSEMVTVTVKPGSKKGPLIEVAEDGALTVYVRERAIEGKATEAVSRLLAEHLGVPKSAVELVSGGTSRVKRFRVSK' A
#
# COMPACT_ATOMS: atom_id res chain seq x y z
N MET A 1 -2.10 -4.49 -18.80
CA MET A 1 -0.71 -4.56 -18.33
C MET A 1 -0.66 -4.42 -16.82
N SER A 2 0.29 -5.06 -16.18
CA SER A 2 0.45 -4.96 -14.73
C SER A 2 1.77 -4.28 -14.39
N GLU A 3 1.82 -3.70 -13.20
CA GLU A 3 2.96 -2.96 -12.70
C GLU A 3 3.23 -3.36 -11.26
N MET A 4 4.51 -3.53 -10.91
CA MET A 4 4.90 -3.84 -9.54
C MET A 4 5.22 -2.55 -8.80
N VAL A 5 4.65 -2.41 -7.63
CA VAL A 5 4.83 -1.24 -6.78
C VAL A 5 5.37 -1.68 -5.42
N THR A 6 6.49 -1.10 -5.02
CA THR A 6 7.07 -1.35 -3.70
C THR A 6 6.59 -0.27 -2.74
N VAL A 7 6.04 -0.70 -1.61
CA VAL A 7 5.42 0.21 -0.64
C VAL A 7 5.98 -0.07 0.75
N THR A 8 6.44 0.98 1.43
CA THR A 8 6.78 0.90 2.84
C THR A 8 5.56 1.32 3.65
N VAL A 9 5.09 0.46 4.54
CA VAL A 9 3.89 0.71 5.32
C VAL A 9 4.27 1.19 6.72
N LYS A 10 3.61 2.26 7.16
CA LYS A 10 3.74 2.80 8.52
C LYS A 10 2.39 2.62 9.23
N PRO A 11 2.15 1.45 9.84
CA PRO A 11 0.88 1.20 10.51
C PRO A 11 0.80 1.94 11.84
N GLY A 12 -0.41 2.14 12.33
CA GLY A 12 -0.65 2.84 13.58
C GLY A 12 -0.17 4.28 13.57
N SER A 13 -0.15 4.90 12.40
CA SER A 13 0.37 6.26 12.23
C SER A 13 -0.69 7.31 12.53
N LYS A 14 -0.30 8.36 13.22
CA LYS A 14 -1.16 9.52 13.44
C LYS A 14 -1.27 10.39 12.20
N LYS A 15 -0.34 10.27 11.26
CA LYS A 15 -0.36 11.00 10.00
C LYS A 15 -1.40 10.47 9.02
N GLY A 16 -1.72 9.18 9.11
CA GLY A 16 -2.54 8.55 8.10
C GLY A 16 -4.01 8.96 8.10
N PRO A 17 -4.72 8.62 7.05
CA PRO A 17 -4.21 7.97 5.85
C PRO A 17 -3.47 8.94 4.93
N LEU A 18 -2.28 8.55 4.47
CA LEU A 18 -1.43 9.42 3.65
C LEU A 18 -0.47 8.59 2.82
N ILE A 19 -0.23 9.01 1.58
CA ILE A 19 0.79 8.41 0.72
C ILE A 19 1.84 9.48 0.40
N GLU A 20 3.11 9.12 0.63
CA GLU A 20 4.25 9.95 0.24
C GLU A 20 5.00 9.26 -0.89
N VAL A 21 5.37 10.01 -1.91
CA VAL A 21 6.12 9.50 -3.07
C VAL A 21 7.54 10.03 -2.99
N ALA A 22 8.51 9.11 -2.97
CA ALA A 22 9.93 9.48 -2.98
C ALA A 22 10.37 9.79 -4.42
N GLU A 23 11.55 10.44 -4.55
CA GLU A 23 12.09 10.81 -5.85
C GLU A 23 12.33 9.60 -6.76
N ASP A 24 12.66 8.45 -6.18
CA ASP A 24 12.89 7.22 -6.93
C ASP A 24 11.60 6.48 -7.27
N GLY A 25 10.45 7.04 -6.92
CA GLY A 25 9.16 6.43 -7.18
C GLY A 25 8.67 5.48 -6.10
N ALA A 26 9.47 5.22 -5.06
CA ALA A 26 9.05 4.39 -3.95
C ALA A 26 7.93 5.08 -3.16
N LEU A 27 6.98 4.30 -2.67
CA LEU A 27 5.86 4.84 -1.93
C LEU A 27 5.99 4.53 -0.44
N THR A 28 5.65 5.49 0.41
CA THR A 28 5.47 5.27 1.83
C THR A 28 4.01 5.56 2.15
N VAL A 29 3.33 4.58 2.72
CA VAL A 29 1.90 4.68 3.02
C VAL A 29 1.70 4.67 4.53
N TYR A 30 1.11 5.74 5.03
CA TYR A 30 0.78 5.88 6.45
C TYR A 30 -0.69 5.52 6.64
N VAL A 31 -0.96 4.56 7.50
CA VAL A 31 -2.32 4.14 7.83
C VAL A 31 -2.51 4.15 9.34
N ARG A 32 -3.72 4.44 9.79
CA ARG A 32 -4.06 4.45 11.22
C ARG A 32 -4.26 3.02 11.74
N GLU A 33 -4.65 2.12 10.88
CA GLU A 33 -4.84 0.72 11.25
C GLU A 33 -3.53 0.09 11.70
N ARG A 34 -3.61 -0.79 12.69
CA ARG A 34 -2.45 -1.53 13.15
C ARG A 34 -2.19 -2.71 12.24
N ALA A 35 -0.95 -3.23 12.26
CA ALA A 35 -0.57 -4.39 11.46
C ALA A 35 -1.07 -5.69 12.12
N ILE A 36 -2.38 -5.77 12.37
CA ILE A 36 -3.02 -6.91 13.03
C ILE A 36 -4.08 -7.46 12.09
N GLU A 37 -4.05 -8.78 11.88
CA GLU A 37 -5.05 -9.49 11.09
C GLU A 37 -5.24 -8.94 9.67
N GLY A 38 -4.16 -8.42 9.08
CA GLY A 38 -4.20 -7.91 7.72
C GLY A 38 -4.92 -6.58 7.53
N LYS A 39 -5.35 -5.93 8.60
CA LYS A 39 -6.10 -4.66 8.50
C LYS A 39 -5.27 -3.55 7.85
N ALA A 40 -4.00 -3.43 8.23
CA ALA A 40 -3.12 -2.43 7.64
C ALA A 40 -2.91 -2.69 6.16
N THR A 41 -2.73 -3.96 5.77
CA THR A 41 -2.55 -4.34 4.37
C THR A 41 -3.77 -3.99 3.54
N GLU A 42 -4.96 -4.25 4.06
CA GLU A 42 -6.20 -3.90 3.37
C GLU A 42 -6.35 -2.39 3.20
N ALA A 43 -6.04 -1.63 4.26
CA ALA A 43 -6.09 -0.17 4.19
C ALA A 43 -5.10 0.37 3.16
N VAL A 44 -3.89 -0.20 3.10
CA VAL A 44 -2.88 0.17 2.10
C VAL A 44 -3.37 -0.12 0.70
N SER A 45 -3.97 -1.30 0.47
CA SER A 45 -4.50 -1.66 -0.84
C SER A 45 -5.55 -0.66 -1.32
N ARG A 46 -6.42 -0.24 -0.41
CA ARG A 46 -7.48 0.73 -0.72
C ARG A 46 -6.90 2.10 -1.08
N LEU A 47 -5.94 2.57 -0.29
CA LEU A 47 -5.28 3.85 -0.54
C LEU A 47 -4.51 3.83 -1.85
N LEU A 48 -3.79 2.72 -2.14
CA LEU A 48 -3.09 2.56 -3.41
C LEU A 48 -4.03 2.63 -4.59
N ALA A 49 -5.17 1.93 -4.50
CA ALA A 49 -6.15 1.92 -5.58
C ALA A 49 -6.66 3.34 -5.85
N GLU A 50 -6.96 4.10 -4.81
CA GLU A 50 -7.39 5.49 -4.96
C GLU A 50 -6.29 6.37 -5.56
N HIS A 51 -5.07 6.21 -5.08
CA HIS A 51 -3.92 6.99 -5.55
C HIS A 51 -3.64 6.74 -7.03
N LEU A 52 -3.76 5.49 -7.47
CA LEU A 52 -3.47 5.10 -8.84
C LEU A 52 -4.68 5.19 -9.76
N GLY A 53 -5.85 5.48 -9.22
CA GLY A 53 -7.07 5.61 -10.01
C GLY A 53 -7.57 4.30 -10.59
N VAL A 54 -7.38 3.19 -9.85
CA VAL A 54 -7.83 1.86 -10.28
C VAL A 54 -8.77 1.27 -9.24
N PRO A 55 -9.59 0.25 -9.60
CA PRO A 55 -10.40 -0.45 -8.62
C PRO A 55 -9.53 -1.19 -7.61
N LYS A 56 -10.02 -1.37 -6.39
CA LYS A 56 -9.29 -2.12 -5.37
C LYS A 56 -8.95 -3.54 -5.84
N SER A 57 -9.82 -4.16 -6.61
CA SER A 57 -9.59 -5.50 -7.16
C SER A 57 -8.40 -5.59 -8.11
N ALA A 58 -7.92 -4.44 -8.61
CA ALA A 58 -6.75 -4.39 -9.48
C ALA A 58 -5.44 -4.36 -8.68
N VAL A 59 -5.51 -4.23 -7.37
CA VAL A 59 -4.33 -4.16 -6.49
C VAL A 59 -4.20 -5.47 -5.73
N GLU A 60 -3.07 -6.15 -5.92
CA GLU A 60 -2.84 -7.48 -5.33
C GLU A 60 -1.52 -7.49 -4.56
N LEU A 61 -1.56 -7.96 -3.31
CA LEU A 61 -0.36 -8.15 -2.53
C LEU A 61 0.40 -9.37 -3.05
N VAL A 62 1.65 -9.16 -3.46
CA VAL A 62 2.48 -10.22 -4.02
C VAL A 62 3.45 -10.78 -2.97
N SER A 63 4.03 -9.91 -2.14
CA SER A 63 4.97 -10.34 -1.11
C SER A 63 5.00 -9.34 0.04
N GLY A 64 5.56 -9.76 1.16
CA GLY A 64 5.72 -8.91 2.33
C GLY A 64 4.48 -8.82 3.21
N GLY A 65 3.64 -9.86 3.23
CA GLY A 65 2.40 -9.86 4.01
C GLY A 65 2.58 -9.55 5.49
N THR A 66 3.69 -9.98 6.09
CA THR A 66 4.01 -9.73 7.50
C THR A 66 5.11 -8.68 7.67
N SER A 67 5.58 -8.10 6.58
CA SER A 67 6.65 -7.12 6.57
C SER A 67 6.09 -5.72 6.40
N ARG A 68 6.85 -4.71 6.84
CA ARG A 68 6.50 -3.31 6.59
C ARG A 68 6.76 -2.91 5.15
N VAL A 69 7.66 -3.61 4.46
CA VAL A 69 7.90 -3.39 3.03
C VAL A 69 7.09 -4.43 2.27
N LYS A 70 6.17 -3.97 1.45
CA LYS A 70 5.26 -4.82 0.71
C LYS A 70 5.36 -4.56 -0.78
N ARG A 71 5.15 -5.58 -1.57
CA ARG A 71 5.12 -5.46 -3.03
C ARG A 71 3.72 -5.79 -3.51
N PHE A 72 3.19 -4.89 -4.31
CA PHE A 72 1.85 -5.05 -4.89
C PHE A 72 1.95 -5.11 -6.40
N ARG A 73 1.08 -5.93 -6.98
CA ARG A 73 0.87 -5.93 -8.42
C ARG A 73 -0.38 -5.12 -8.70
N VAL A 74 -0.27 -4.18 -9.62
CA VAL A 74 -1.40 -3.34 -10.02
C VAL A 74 -1.72 -3.62 -11.47
N SER A 75 -2.93 -4.08 -11.73
CA SER A 75 -3.42 -4.34 -13.08
C SER A 75 -4.10 -3.07 -13.61
N LYS A 76 -3.68 -2.64 -14.76
CA LYS A 76 -4.25 -1.44 -15.40
C LYS A 76 -4.99 -1.77 -16.66
#